data_0f554cc23c0d4751a6c53a82d229fc76
#
_entry.id   0f554cc23c0d4751a6c53a82d229fc76
#
_cell.length_a   1.000
_cell.length_b   1.000
_cell.length_c   1.000
_cell.angle_alpha   90.00
_cell.angle_beta   90.00
_cell.angle_gamma   90.00
#
_symmetry.space_group_name_H-M   'P 1'
#
loop_
_entity.id
_entity.type
_entity.pdbx_description
1 polymer ?
#
loop_
_entity_poly.entity_id
_entity_poly.type
_entity_poly.pdbx_seq_one_letter_code
_entity_poly.pdbx_strand_id
1 'polypeptide(L)'
;MISKGQRIARAANISSEVDITSCFGYNGNKKGEFCFRVKEKIIDASIESLRQEGLRFSVDVLANRLRISKKTIYRIFPNKEALAFALYEKYYADAVMKAGSIISSGLPSVRESLLRLYFDSKMMTRRDIFNKYKLNELLSAYASEQSDSLWKIVYSAFYCEANARHEAATRTIVDGAFEKLCNDGASPDYVIERLAAIL
;
A
#
# COMPACT_ATOMS: atom_id res chain seq x y z
N MET A 1 24.55 -0.36 -10.20
CA MET A 1 23.35 -0.04 -11.03
C MET A 1 22.21 0.31 -10.10
N ILE A 2 21.73 1.53 -10.13
CA ILE A 2 20.60 1.97 -9.29
C ILE A 2 19.32 1.42 -9.92
N SER A 3 18.45 0.74 -9.13
CA SER A 3 17.21 0.16 -9.61
C SER A 3 16.27 1.22 -10.21
N LYS A 4 15.37 0.80 -11.12
CA LYS A 4 14.35 1.71 -11.69
C LYS A 4 13.51 2.38 -10.59
N GLY A 5 13.20 1.67 -9.51
CA GLY A 5 12.46 2.19 -8.36
C GLY A 5 13.21 3.32 -7.63
N GLN A 6 14.53 3.20 -7.47
CA GLN A 6 15.34 4.27 -6.89
C GLN A 6 15.43 5.52 -7.78
N ARG A 7 15.32 5.37 -9.10
CA ARG A 7 15.22 6.51 -10.03
C ARG A 7 13.84 7.17 -9.95
N ILE A 8 12.79 6.39 -9.81
CA ILE A 8 11.41 6.89 -9.66
C ILE A 8 11.28 7.66 -8.34
N ALA A 9 11.80 7.12 -7.24
CA ALA A 9 11.83 7.81 -5.94
C ALA A 9 12.66 9.10 -5.97
N ARG A 10 13.79 9.12 -6.73
CA ARG A 10 14.59 10.34 -6.94
C ARG A 10 13.92 11.36 -7.86
N ALA A 11 13.16 10.92 -8.86
CA ALA A 11 12.41 11.84 -9.74
C ALA A 11 11.20 12.44 -9.02
N ALA A 12 10.63 11.72 -8.06
CA ALA A 12 9.54 12.23 -7.24
C ALA A 12 10.03 13.22 -6.17
N ASN A 13 11.33 13.20 -5.79
CA ASN A 13 11.97 14.06 -4.76
C ASN A 13 11.08 14.35 -3.52
N ILE A 14 10.26 13.37 -3.14
CA ILE A 14 9.18 13.53 -2.16
C ILE A 14 9.57 12.92 -0.81
N SER A 15 10.58 12.05 -0.76
CA SER A 15 10.90 11.25 0.43
C SER A 15 11.99 11.83 1.33
N SER A 16 12.65 12.92 0.95
CA SER A 16 13.63 13.55 1.83
C SER A 16 13.36 15.04 1.94
N GLU A 17 13.05 15.48 3.14
CA GLU A 17 12.97 16.88 3.53
C GLU A 17 11.77 17.69 3.01
N VAL A 18 10.55 17.25 3.34
CA VAL A 18 9.56 18.28 3.63
C VAL A 18 10.06 18.95 4.92
N ASP A 19 10.62 20.14 4.76
CA ASP A 19 11.06 20.96 5.88
C ASP A 19 9.85 21.29 6.78
N ILE A 20 9.66 20.41 7.76
CA ILE A 20 8.55 20.46 8.71
C ILE A 20 8.72 21.65 9.64
N THR A 21 9.94 22.22 9.69
CA THR A 21 10.27 23.34 10.58
C THR A 21 9.62 24.65 10.14
N SER A 22 9.33 24.80 8.83
CA SER A 22 8.70 26.00 8.28
C SER A 22 7.18 26.10 8.55
N CYS A 23 6.54 24.99 8.91
CA CYS A 23 5.07 24.93 8.97
C CYS A 23 4.43 25.57 10.21
N PHE A 24 5.16 25.74 11.33
CA PHE A 24 4.60 26.31 12.57
C PHE A 24 5.65 27.05 13.41
N GLY A 25 5.48 28.34 13.60
CA GLY A 25 6.26 29.16 14.55
C GLY A 25 5.88 28.87 16.01
N TYR A 26 6.40 27.83 16.66
CA TYR A 26 6.41 27.66 18.13
C TYR A 26 7.28 26.46 18.57
N ASN A 27 8.06 26.64 19.64
CA ASN A 27 9.03 25.73 20.26
C ASN A 27 9.30 24.30 19.71
N GLY A 28 10.56 24.05 19.38
CA GLY A 28 11.16 23.04 18.49
C GLY A 28 10.83 21.54 18.64
N ASN A 29 10.48 20.99 19.79
CA ASN A 29 10.28 19.53 19.95
C ASN A 29 8.82 19.07 19.90
N LYS A 30 7.90 19.78 20.54
CA LYS A 30 6.47 19.40 20.53
C LYS A 30 5.79 19.61 19.18
N LYS A 31 6.36 20.41 18.34
CA LYS A 31 5.85 20.81 17.05
C LYS A 31 6.12 19.80 15.93
N GLY A 32 7.32 19.24 15.88
CA GLY A 32 7.66 18.17 14.96
C GLY A 32 6.80 16.94 15.20
N GLU A 33 6.59 16.58 16.46
CA GLU A 33 5.73 15.46 16.85
C GLU A 33 4.26 15.69 16.49
N PHE A 34 3.74 16.89 16.67
CA PHE A 34 2.36 17.23 16.30
C PHE A 34 2.16 17.17 14.77
N CYS A 35 3.10 17.71 13.99
CA CYS A 35 3.03 17.67 12.52
C CYS A 35 3.15 16.23 12.01
N PHE A 36 4.02 15.42 12.58
CA PHE A 36 4.15 13.99 12.26
C PHE A 36 2.85 13.25 12.56
N ARG A 37 2.24 13.42 13.70
CA ARG A 37 0.96 12.80 14.06
C ARG A 37 -0.19 13.21 13.14
N VAL A 38 -0.23 14.48 12.70
CA VAL A 38 -1.24 14.95 11.74
C VAL A 38 -1.00 14.33 10.36
N LYS A 39 0.25 14.26 9.91
CA LYS A 39 0.61 13.59 8.64
C LYS A 39 0.16 12.13 8.64
N GLU A 40 0.48 11.38 9.68
CA GLU A 40 0.07 9.98 9.81
C GLU A 40 -1.46 9.82 9.78
N LYS A 41 -2.20 10.61 10.58
CA LYS A 41 -3.67 10.58 10.56
C LYS A 41 -4.28 10.87 9.19
N ILE A 42 -3.68 11.78 8.42
CA ILE A 42 -4.14 12.07 7.06
C ILE A 42 -3.89 10.86 6.17
N ILE A 43 -2.73 10.22 6.25
CA ILE A 43 -2.40 9.04 5.45
C ILE A 43 -3.33 7.88 5.81
N ASP A 44 -3.51 7.56 7.08
CA ASP A 44 -4.36 6.46 7.54
C ASP A 44 -5.82 6.65 7.11
N ALA A 45 -6.36 7.84 7.28
CA ALA A 45 -7.71 8.17 6.82
C ALA A 45 -7.83 8.14 5.28
N SER A 46 -6.74 8.44 4.57
CA SER A 46 -6.71 8.34 3.10
C SER A 46 -6.65 6.91 2.62
N ILE A 47 -5.95 6.00 3.31
CA ILE A 47 -5.94 4.56 3.04
C ILE A 47 -7.36 4.00 3.15
N GLU A 48 -8.07 4.37 4.20
CA GLU A 48 -9.45 3.94 4.41
C GLU A 48 -10.39 4.49 3.32
N SER A 49 -10.24 5.76 2.97
CA SER A 49 -11.02 6.36 1.87
C SER A 49 -10.68 5.71 0.52
N LEU A 50 -9.42 5.33 0.29
CA LEU A 50 -9.00 4.63 -0.92
C LEU A 50 -9.68 3.26 -1.04
N ARG A 51 -9.81 2.52 0.06
CA ARG A 51 -10.49 1.22 0.09
C ARG A 51 -11.98 1.34 -0.24
N GLN A 52 -12.62 2.40 0.23
CA GLN A 52 -14.07 2.62 0.05
C GLN A 52 -14.41 3.24 -1.31
N GLU A 53 -13.64 4.22 -1.76
CA GLU A 53 -13.98 5.09 -2.89
C GLU A 53 -12.98 5.02 -4.05
N GLY A 54 -11.91 4.23 -3.88
CA GLY A 54 -10.76 4.26 -4.79
C GLY A 54 -10.05 5.62 -4.75
N LEU A 55 -9.25 5.91 -5.75
CA LEU A 55 -8.56 7.21 -5.86
C LEU A 55 -9.51 8.40 -6.10
N ARG A 56 -10.82 8.14 -6.13
CA ARG A 56 -11.85 9.19 -6.19
C ARG A 56 -12.05 9.93 -4.90
N PHE A 57 -11.57 9.40 -3.77
CA PHE A 57 -11.83 10.02 -2.49
C PHE A 57 -11.60 11.54 -2.54
N SER A 58 -12.52 12.27 -1.92
CA SER A 58 -12.50 13.73 -1.91
C SER A 58 -11.62 14.24 -0.78
N VAL A 59 -10.66 15.13 -1.09
CA VAL A 59 -9.87 15.80 -0.06
C VAL A 59 -10.73 16.68 0.87
N ASP A 60 -11.87 17.18 0.37
CA ASP A 60 -12.81 17.93 1.20
C ASP A 60 -13.52 17.02 2.23
N VAL A 61 -13.96 15.85 1.79
CA VAL A 61 -14.55 14.82 2.68
C VAL A 61 -13.52 14.37 3.72
N LEU A 62 -12.28 14.12 3.28
CA LEU A 62 -11.18 13.75 4.15
C LEU A 62 -10.89 14.83 5.21
N ALA A 63 -10.84 16.10 4.81
CA ALA A 63 -10.63 17.23 5.70
C ALA A 63 -11.75 17.35 6.76
N ASN A 64 -13.00 17.20 6.33
CA ASN A 64 -14.17 17.21 7.22
C ASN A 64 -14.14 16.04 8.21
N ARG A 65 -13.84 14.84 7.74
CA ARG A 65 -13.70 13.63 8.58
C ARG A 65 -12.64 13.80 9.66
N LEU A 66 -11.52 14.42 9.31
CA LEU A 66 -10.41 14.68 10.24
C LEU A 66 -10.58 15.95 11.08
N ARG A 67 -11.63 16.74 10.82
CA ARG A 67 -11.88 18.05 11.46
C ARG A 67 -10.69 19.02 11.31
N ILE A 68 -10.09 19.03 10.13
CA ILE A 68 -9.00 19.95 9.76
C ILE A 68 -9.36 20.70 8.48
N SER A 69 -8.64 21.79 8.19
CA SER A 69 -8.87 22.50 6.94
C SER A 69 -8.19 21.79 5.75
N LYS A 70 -8.79 21.88 4.56
CA LYS A 70 -8.17 21.47 3.31
C LYS A 70 -6.78 22.10 3.10
N LYS A 71 -6.63 23.38 3.54
CA LYS A 71 -5.35 24.08 3.56
C LYS A 71 -4.30 23.37 4.42
N THR A 72 -4.70 22.75 5.51
CA THR A 72 -3.82 21.96 6.38
C THR A 72 -3.30 20.73 5.64
N ILE A 73 -4.16 20.03 4.89
CA ILE A 73 -3.76 18.87 4.08
C ILE A 73 -2.76 19.30 3.00
N TYR A 74 -3.08 20.33 2.22
CA TYR A 74 -2.22 20.78 1.12
C TYR A 74 -0.92 21.45 1.58
N ARG A 75 -0.83 21.88 2.83
CA ARG A 75 0.44 22.32 3.41
C ARG A 75 1.41 21.18 3.66
N ILE A 76 0.88 19.95 3.95
CA ILE A 76 1.67 18.74 4.19
C ILE A 76 1.90 17.99 2.88
N PHE A 77 0.89 17.91 2.02
CA PHE A 77 0.93 17.25 0.72
C PHE A 77 0.56 18.26 -0.37
N PRO A 78 1.53 18.75 -1.15
CA PRO A 78 1.32 19.86 -2.11
C PRO A 78 0.17 19.64 -3.10
N ASN A 79 -0.12 18.39 -3.40
CA ASN A 79 -1.20 17.96 -4.28
C ASN A 79 -1.73 16.57 -3.89
N LYS A 80 -2.80 16.13 -4.54
CA LYS A 80 -3.40 14.82 -4.28
C LYS A 80 -2.49 13.66 -4.69
N GLU A 81 -1.63 13.88 -5.67
CA GLU A 81 -0.66 12.89 -6.14
C GLU A 81 0.40 12.62 -5.06
N ALA A 82 0.96 13.66 -4.45
CA ALA A 82 1.90 13.53 -3.32
C ALA A 82 1.28 12.79 -2.14
N LEU A 83 -0.01 13.07 -1.85
CA LEU A 83 -0.76 12.33 -0.84
C LEU A 83 -0.92 10.85 -1.23
N ALA A 84 -1.23 10.57 -2.50
CA ALA A 84 -1.38 9.20 -2.99
C ALA A 84 -0.06 8.41 -2.91
N PHE A 85 1.07 9.00 -3.27
CA PHE A 85 2.38 8.37 -3.10
C PHE A 85 2.68 8.04 -1.64
N ALA A 86 2.51 8.99 -0.73
CA ALA A 86 2.75 8.79 0.70
C ALA A 86 1.83 7.71 1.29
N LEU A 87 0.59 7.61 0.80
CA LEU A 87 -0.38 6.59 1.18
C LEU A 87 0.10 5.19 0.75
N TYR A 88 0.53 5.01 -0.50
CA TYR A 88 1.04 3.73 -0.98
C TYR A 88 2.34 3.34 -0.30
N GLU A 89 3.25 4.29 -0.08
CA GLU A 89 4.49 4.07 0.67
C GLU A 89 4.21 3.53 2.08
N LYS A 90 3.34 4.19 2.83
CA LYS A 90 2.93 3.75 4.17
C LYS A 90 2.24 2.39 4.14
N TYR A 91 1.29 2.21 3.22
CA TYR A 91 0.54 0.96 3.11
C TYR A 91 1.45 -0.24 2.90
N TYR A 92 2.38 -0.16 1.94
CA TYR A 92 3.28 -1.28 1.65
C TYR A 92 4.36 -1.48 2.72
N ALA A 93 4.84 -0.40 3.36
CA ALA A 93 5.73 -0.53 4.52
C ALA A 93 5.05 -1.31 5.65
N ASP A 94 3.80 -0.98 5.96
CA ASP A 94 3.00 -1.68 6.97
C ASP A 94 2.69 -3.13 6.56
N ALA A 95 2.43 -3.38 5.28
CA ALA A 95 2.19 -4.72 4.75
C ALA A 95 3.43 -5.62 4.89
N VAL A 96 4.62 -5.10 4.58
CA VAL A 96 5.89 -5.83 4.77
C VAL A 96 6.14 -6.13 6.25
N MET A 97 5.93 -5.17 7.14
CA MET A 97 6.06 -5.40 8.58
C MET A 97 5.07 -6.47 9.08
N LYS A 98 3.82 -6.43 8.62
CA LYS A 98 2.80 -7.44 8.94
C LYS A 98 3.21 -8.81 8.43
N ALA A 99 3.72 -8.92 7.20
CA ALA A 99 4.21 -10.19 6.66
C ALA A 99 5.31 -10.77 7.55
N GLY A 100 6.28 -9.96 7.96
CA GLY A 100 7.33 -10.39 8.89
C GLY A 100 6.79 -10.88 10.23
N SER A 101 5.80 -10.17 10.81
CA SER A 101 5.15 -10.56 12.05
C SER A 101 4.36 -11.87 11.91
N ILE A 102 3.65 -12.05 10.79
CA ILE A 102 2.92 -13.29 10.49
C ILE A 102 3.89 -14.47 10.39
N ILE A 103 4.98 -14.33 9.64
CA ILE A 103 6.00 -15.37 9.48
C ILE A 103 6.62 -15.72 10.84
N SER A 104 6.95 -14.73 11.65
CA SER A 104 7.56 -14.93 12.98
C SER A 104 6.60 -15.55 14.00
N SER A 105 5.30 -15.51 13.76
CA SER A 105 4.31 -16.07 14.70
C SER A 105 4.35 -17.61 14.78
N GLY A 106 4.81 -18.28 13.72
CA GLY A 106 4.85 -19.75 13.64
C GLY A 106 3.49 -20.44 13.75
N LEU A 107 2.38 -19.70 13.61
CA LEU A 107 1.04 -20.25 13.72
C LEU A 107 0.68 -21.13 12.50
N PRO A 108 -0.17 -22.16 12.66
CA PRO A 108 -0.63 -23.00 11.54
C PRO A 108 -1.29 -22.19 10.41
N SER A 109 -1.89 -21.05 10.72
CA SER A 109 -2.59 -20.17 9.77
C SER A 109 -1.68 -19.15 9.05
N VAL A 110 -0.35 -19.29 9.13
CA VAL A 110 0.60 -18.37 8.48
C VAL A 110 0.33 -18.24 6.98
N ARG A 111 0.11 -19.37 6.28
CA ARG A 111 -0.15 -19.35 4.82
C ARG A 111 -1.40 -18.58 4.46
N GLU A 112 -2.51 -18.86 5.15
CA GLU A 112 -3.78 -18.13 4.94
C GLU A 112 -3.63 -16.63 5.23
N SER A 113 -2.97 -16.29 6.34
CA SER A 113 -2.75 -14.90 6.74
C SER A 113 -1.90 -14.13 5.73
N LEU A 114 -0.88 -14.77 5.15
CA LEU A 114 -0.04 -14.17 4.10
C LEU A 114 -0.79 -14.00 2.79
N LEU A 115 -1.59 -15.01 2.37
CA LEU A 115 -2.42 -14.90 1.18
C LEU A 115 -3.48 -13.80 1.33
N ARG A 116 -4.08 -13.69 2.51
CA ARG A 116 -5.04 -12.61 2.82
C ARG A 116 -4.39 -11.25 2.72
N LEU A 117 -3.19 -11.09 3.28
CA LEU A 117 -2.41 -9.86 3.18
C LEU A 117 -2.05 -9.53 1.72
N TYR A 118 -1.65 -10.53 0.93
CA TYR A 118 -1.35 -10.36 -0.48
C TYR A 118 -2.60 -9.95 -1.28
N PHE A 119 -3.74 -10.59 -1.05
CA PHE A 119 -5.00 -10.25 -1.71
C PHE A 119 -5.45 -8.81 -1.36
N ASP A 120 -5.30 -8.40 -0.08
CA ASP A 120 -5.56 -7.01 0.32
C ASP A 120 -4.65 -6.03 -0.47
N SER A 121 -3.38 -6.39 -0.66
CA SER A 121 -2.45 -5.58 -1.46
C SER A 121 -2.83 -5.50 -2.95
N LYS A 122 -3.35 -6.59 -3.51
CA LYS A 122 -3.84 -6.62 -4.90
C LYS A 122 -5.06 -5.72 -5.10
N MET A 123 -5.93 -5.60 -4.08
CA MET A 123 -7.02 -4.64 -4.11
C MET A 123 -6.54 -3.20 -4.27
N MET A 124 -5.38 -2.86 -3.69
CA MET A 124 -4.78 -1.52 -3.80
C MET A 124 -4.19 -1.23 -5.18
N THR A 125 -3.94 -2.25 -6.00
CA THR A 125 -3.34 -2.14 -7.35
C THR A 125 -4.33 -2.39 -8.48
N ARG A 126 -5.62 -2.54 -8.18
CA ARG A 126 -6.63 -2.81 -9.22
C ARG A 126 -6.70 -1.71 -10.26
N ARG A 127 -6.86 -2.11 -11.52
CA ARG A 127 -6.94 -1.19 -12.68
C ARG A 127 -8.07 -0.19 -12.59
N ASP A 128 -9.21 -0.54 -12.01
CA ASP A 128 -10.34 0.36 -11.82
C ASP A 128 -10.03 1.50 -10.83
N ILE A 129 -9.10 1.27 -9.90
CA ILE A 129 -8.57 2.32 -9.01
C ILE A 129 -7.75 3.33 -9.81
N PHE A 130 -6.92 2.88 -10.76
CA PHE A 130 -6.00 3.73 -11.53
C PHE A 130 -6.60 4.30 -12.82
N ASN A 131 -7.34 3.50 -13.60
CA ASN A 131 -7.78 3.88 -14.94
C ASN A 131 -8.75 5.07 -14.99
N LYS A 132 -9.50 5.30 -13.93
CA LYS A 132 -10.53 6.33 -13.92
C LYS A 132 -10.01 7.76 -13.82
N TYR A 133 -8.73 7.95 -13.51
CA TYR A 133 -8.15 9.26 -13.18
C TYR A 133 -6.92 9.64 -13.96
N LYS A 134 -6.43 8.82 -14.91
CA LYS A 134 -5.11 9.04 -15.54
C LYS A 134 -4.04 9.43 -14.49
N LEU A 135 -4.22 8.97 -13.27
CA LEU A 135 -3.23 9.18 -12.24
C LEU A 135 -2.01 8.38 -12.67
N ASN A 136 -1.07 9.13 -13.06
CA ASN A 136 0.34 8.94 -13.19
C ASN A 136 0.76 7.47 -13.33
N GLU A 137 1.21 7.11 -14.51
CA GLU A 137 1.87 5.83 -14.79
C GLU A 137 2.93 5.50 -13.73
N LEU A 138 3.57 6.53 -13.16
CA LEU A 138 4.57 6.39 -12.10
C LEU A 138 3.98 5.81 -10.81
N LEU A 139 2.80 6.26 -10.37
CA LEU A 139 2.16 5.73 -9.17
C LEU A 139 1.72 4.29 -9.37
N SER A 140 1.18 3.97 -10.54
CA SER A 140 0.80 2.60 -10.90
C SER A 140 2.01 1.67 -10.95
N ALA A 141 3.10 2.13 -11.57
CA ALA A 141 4.34 1.38 -11.63
C ALA A 141 4.94 1.16 -10.23
N TYR A 142 4.94 2.18 -9.39
CA TYR A 142 5.39 2.08 -8.00
C TYR A 142 4.56 1.05 -7.21
N ALA A 143 3.24 1.17 -7.25
CA ALA A 143 2.35 0.25 -6.54
C ALA A 143 2.52 -1.20 -7.02
N SER A 144 2.71 -1.42 -8.32
CA SER A 144 2.99 -2.73 -8.89
C SER A 144 4.31 -3.29 -8.38
N GLU A 145 5.39 -2.50 -8.38
CA GLU A 145 6.71 -2.92 -7.87
C GLU A 145 6.66 -3.29 -6.39
N GLN A 146 5.91 -2.53 -5.58
CA GLN A 146 5.72 -2.84 -4.16
C GLN A 146 4.91 -4.14 -3.96
N SER A 147 3.87 -4.34 -4.75
CA SER A 147 3.10 -5.59 -4.72
C SER A 147 3.95 -6.79 -5.13
N ASP A 148 4.83 -6.63 -6.13
CA ASP A 148 5.79 -7.66 -6.55
C ASP A 148 6.79 -7.99 -5.43
N SER A 149 7.24 -6.99 -4.70
CA SER A 149 8.15 -7.16 -3.56
C SER A 149 7.46 -7.91 -2.42
N LEU A 150 6.21 -7.57 -2.11
CA LEU A 150 5.42 -8.28 -1.11
C LEU A 150 5.18 -9.74 -1.53
N TRP A 151 4.88 -10.00 -2.82
CA TRP A 151 4.74 -11.36 -3.32
C TRP A 151 5.97 -12.22 -3.05
N LYS A 152 7.17 -11.71 -3.29
CA LYS A 152 8.41 -12.44 -3.03
C LYS A 152 8.55 -12.85 -1.57
N ILE A 153 8.14 -11.99 -0.64
CA ILE A 153 8.12 -12.30 0.79
C ILE A 153 7.12 -13.43 1.07
N VAL A 154 5.91 -13.34 0.54
CA VAL A 154 4.87 -14.36 0.69
C VAL A 154 5.33 -15.70 0.11
N TYR A 155 5.87 -15.69 -1.11
CA TYR A 155 6.36 -16.90 -1.77
C TYR A 155 7.51 -17.56 -0.98
N SER A 156 8.49 -16.79 -0.51
CA SER A 156 9.62 -17.32 0.27
C SER A 156 9.22 -17.95 1.60
N ALA A 157 8.07 -17.55 2.15
CA ALA A 157 7.53 -18.17 3.36
C ALA A 157 6.85 -19.52 3.09
N PHE A 158 6.49 -19.81 1.84
CA PHE A 158 5.88 -21.10 1.45
C PHE A 158 6.89 -22.12 0.97
N TYR A 159 7.98 -21.67 0.34
CA TYR A 159 8.95 -22.51 -0.33
C TYR A 159 10.38 -22.17 0.08
N CYS A 160 11.12 -23.19 0.51
CA CYS A 160 12.52 -23.01 0.93
C CYS A 160 13.49 -22.78 -0.23
N GLU A 161 13.12 -23.19 -1.46
CA GLU A 161 13.98 -23.06 -2.64
C GLU A 161 13.39 -22.06 -3.65
N ALA A 162 14.21 -21.09 -4.02
CA ALA A 162 13.83 -20.11 -5.04
C ALA A 162 13.92 -20.71 -6.44
N ASN A 163 12.79 -21.11 -7.01
CA ASN A 163 12.66 -21.52 -8.40
C ASN A 163 11.79 -20.54 -9.16
N ALA A 164 12.40 -19.74 -10.04
CA ALA A 164 11.69 -18.68 -10.77
C ALA A 164 10.50 -19.18 -11.62
N ARG A 165 10.59 -20.40 -12.19
CA ARG A 165 9.46 -20.98 -12.93
C ARG A 165 8.31 -21.37 -12.00
N HIS A 166 8.65 -21.96 -10.86
CA HIS A 166 7.67 -22.34 -9.85
C HIS A 166 7.02 -21.10 -9.24
N GLU A 167 7.81 -20.07 -8.94
CA GLU A 167 7.28 -18.78 -8.44
C GLU A 167 6.28 -18.19 -9.43
N ALA A 168 6.64 -18.09 -10.72
CA ALA A 168 5.78 -17.51 -11.74
C ALA A 168 4.48 -18.32 -11.91
N ALA A 169 4.55 -19.66 -11.91
CA ALA A 169 3.39 -20.53 -12.00
C ALA A 169 2.48 -20.38 -10.78
N THR A 170 3.05 -20.42 -9.58
CA THR A 170 2.30 -20.21 -8.31
C THR A 170 1.62 -18.87 -8.30
N ARG A 171 2.33 -17.80 -8.68
CA ARG A 171 1.77 -16.47 -8.78
C ARG A 171 0.61 -16.40 -9.76
N THR A 172 0.73 -17.04 -10.91
CA THR A 172 -0.34 -17.09 -11.92
C THR A 172 -1.61 -17.73 -11.35
N ILE A 173 -1.49 -18.80 -10.58
CA ILE A 173 -2.62 -19.46 -9.91
C ILE A 173 -3.26 -18.54 -8.89
N VAL A 174 -2.45 -17.92 -8.03
CA VAL A 174 -2.92 -17.02 -6.95
C VAL A 174 -3.58 -15.76 -7.52
N ASP A 175 -2.94 -15.14 -8.52
CA ASP A 175 -3.50 -13.95 -9.18
C ASP A 175 -4.77 -14.28 -9.97
N GLY A 176 -4.83 -15.44 -10.65
CA GLY A 176 -6.03 -15.91 -11.33
C GLY A 176 -7.20 -16.15 -10.36
N ALA A 177 -6.92 -16.75 -9.21
CA ALA A 177 -7.93 -16.92 -8.15
C ALA A 177 -8.44 -15.57 -7.62
N PHE A 178 -7.54 -14.62 -7.41
CA PHE A 178 -7.92 -13.26 -6.99
C PHE A 178 -8.80 -12.56 -8.03
N GLU A 179 -8.43 -12.60 -9.31
CA GLU A 179 -9.23 -12.00 -10.40
C GLU A 179 -10.63 -12.63 -10.48
N LYS A 180 -10.70 -13.96 -10.33
CA LYS A 180 -11.98 -14.68 -10.33
C LYS A 180 -12.86 -14.27 -9.16
N LEU A 181 -12.28 -14.15 -7.96
CA LEU A 181 -13.00 -13.66 -6.77
C LEU A 181 -13.58 -12.26 -7.00
N CYS A 182 -12.79 -11.35 -7.55
CA CYS A 182 -13.22 -9.99 -7.83
C CYS A 182 -14.38 -9.92 -8.84
N ASN A 183 -14.37 -10.82 -9.83
CA ASN A 183 -15.39 -10.85 -10.88
C ASN A 183 -16.70 -11.51 -10.42
N ASP A 184 -16.62 -12.56 -9.62
CA ASP A 184 -17.78 -13.36 -9.23
C ASP A 184 -18.43 -12.88 -7.91
N GLY A 185 -17.77 -11.97 -7.18
CA GLY A 185 -18.22 -11.53 -5.85
C GLY A 185 -18.23 -12.65 -4.80
N ALA A 186 -17.44 -13.71 -5.02
CA ALA A 186 -17.34 -14.84 -4.10
C ALA A 186 -16.64 -14.44 -2.79
N SER A 187 -16.90 -15.20 -1.71
CA SER A 187 -16.19 -15.00 -0.44
C SER A 187 -14.69 -15.29 -0.60
N PRO A 188 -13.81 -14.35 -0.29
CA PRO A 188 -12.38 -14.56 -0.35
C PRO A 188 -11.89 -15.64 0.62
N ASP A 189 -12.57 -15.84 1.73
CA ASP A 189 -12.15 -16.75 2.81
C ASP A 189 -12.02 -18.19 2.34
N TYR A 190 -13.03 -18.71 1.66
CA TYR A 190 -13.00 -20.08 1.14
C TYR A 190 -11.88 -20.31 0.11
N VAL A 191 -11.65 -19.34 -0.77
CA VAL A 191 -10.59 -19.46 -1.80
C VAL A 191 -9.21 -19.38 -1.17
N ILE A 192 -9.03 -18.50 -0.19
CA ILE A 192 -7.76 -18.37 0.54
C ILE A 192 -7.45 -19.64 1.30
N GLU A 193 -8.43 -20.22 2.01
CA GLU A 193 -8.27 -21.50 2.70
C GLU A 193 -7.85 -22.62 1.74
N ARG A 194 -8.50 -22.73 0.57
CA ARG A 194 -8.17 -23.74 -0.43
C ARG A 194 -6.80 -23.53 -1.05
N LEU A 195 -6.43 -22.28 -1.38
CA LEU A 195 -5.10 -21.97 -1.86
C LEU A 195 -4.02 -22.30 -0.81
N ALA A 196 -4.25 -21.96 0.45
CA ALA A 196 -3.29 -22.25 1.51
C ALA A 196 -3.08 -23.75 1.75
N ALA A 197 -4.10 -24.58 1.43
CA ALA A 197 -4.01 -26.03 1.56
C ALA A 197 -3.25 -26.69 0.40
N ILE A 198 -3.19 -26.09 -0.78
CA ILE A 198 -2.54 -26.67 -1.97
C ILE A 198 -1.16 -26.06 -2.26
N LEU A 199 -0.84 -24.89 -1.74
CA LEU A 199 0.48 -24.24 -1.81
C LEU A 199 1.37 -24.67 -0.65
#